data_50c2dd49fcee93a5da0f78195fec7538
#
_entry.id   50c2dd49fcee93a5da0f78195fec7538
#
_cell.length_a   1.000
_cell.length_b   1.000
_cell.length_c   1.000
_cell.angle_alpha   90.00
_cell.angle_beta   90.00
_cell.angle_gamma   90.00
#
_symmetry.space_group_name_H-M   'P 1'
#
loop_
_entity.id
_entity.type
_entity.pdbx_description
1 polymer ?
#
loop_
_entity_poly.entity_id
_entity_poly.type
_entity_poly.pdbx_seq_one_letter_code
_entity_poly.pdbx_strand_id
1 'polypeptide(L)'
;MSSDIDKTKSEYGKALLIGEHIPQNTDSAVKLLEKAVKLKNSNAKRFLALEYISGEHLEQDIEKGIALLTECADSGDVIASYRLGKIYLQGEIMFQNLDKAERYLLLAEDNEYVQYALAKLYLQEEKYEIQKAVNYFGRSADKNHWASYQLGRIYLFGAAELTKDKEQAIEWFTKSANDGNEYAQAMLDNISKFENDLLANTIFSLFVSLSRCIEDDYEQKYKSVRQTVDSRLRRMIRQKKLSIGIKDEQAQSYE
;
A
#
# COMPACT_ATOMS: atom_id res chain seq x y z
N MET A 1 -29.56 -2.19 19.65
CA MET A 1 -29.28 -3.32 20.56
C MET A 1 -28.65 -4.53 19.88
N SER A 2 -29.20 -5.09 18.77
CA SER A 2 -28.55 -6.25 18.10
C SER A 2 -27.20 -5.91 17.49
N SER A 3 -27.07 -4.77 16.79
CA SER A 3 -25.82 -4.35 16.12
C SER A 3 -24.66 -4.08 17.10
N ASP A 4 -24.95 -3.58 18.27
CA ASP A 4 -23.92 -3.25 19.28
C ASP A 4 -23.35 -4.53 19.92
N ILE A 5 -24.20 -5.53 20.16
CA ILE A 5 -23.78 -6.84 20.68
C ILE A 5 -22.89 -7.56 19.65
N ASP A 6 -23.20 -7.46 18.37
CA ASP A 6 -22.45 -8.12 17.31
C ASP A 6 -21.11 -7.42 17.06
N LYS A 7 -21.06 -6.10 17.20
CA LYS A 7 -19.82 -5.32 17.18
C LYS A 7 -18.92 -5.71 18.36
N THR A 8 -19.46 -5.80 19.56
CA THR A 8 -18.72 -6.18 20.77
C THR A 8 -18.16 -7.60 20.65
N LYS A 9 -18.93 -8.56 20.10
CA LYS A 9 -18.43 -9.93 19.85
C LYS A 9 -17.29 -9.98 18.86
N SER A 10 -17.36 -9.16 17.79
CA SER A 10 -16.30 -9.04 16.80
C SER A 10 -15.01 -8.50 17.41
N GLU A 11 -15.10 -7.42 18.19
CA GLU A 11 -13.93 -6.85 18.86
C GLU A 11 -13.34 -7.79 19.92
N TYR A 12 -14.17 -8.50 20.68
CA TYR A 12 -13.70 -9.52 21.62
C TYR A 12 -13.02 -10.70 20.90
N GLY A 13 -13.57 -11.13 19.75
CA GLY A 13 -12.94 -12.16 18.92
C GLY A 13 -11.57 -11.73 18.39
N LYS A 14 -11.42 -10.49 17.98
CA LYS A 14 -10.11 -9.92 17.56
C LYS A 14 -9.11 -9.89 18.72
N ALA A 15 -9.53 -9.38 19.88
CA ALA A 15 -8.68 -9.31 21.07
C ALA A 15 -8.20 -10.71 21.51
N LEU A 16 -9.08 -11.73 21.46
CA LEU A 16 -8.72 -13.12 21.73
C LEU A 16 -7.74 -13.71 20.71
N LEU A 17 -7.83 -13.30 19.45
CA LEU A 17 -6.95 -13.80 18.41
C LEU A 17 -5.54 -13.20 18.53
N ILE A 18 -5.47 -11.88 18.77
CA ILE A 18 -4.21 -11.13 18.88
C ILE A 18 -3.55 -11.39 20.25
N GLY A 19 -4.34 -11.64 21.31
CA GLY A 19 -3.85 -11.75 22.68
C GLY A 19 -3.62 -10.39 23.35
N GLU A 20 -4.28 -9.33 22.84
CA GLU A 20 -4.16 -7.98 23.38
C GLU A 20 -5.04 -7.84 24.63
N HIS A 21 -4.40 -7.56 25.78
CA HIS A 21 -5.03 -7.43 27.11
C HIS A 21 -5.73 -8.68 27.68
N ILE A 22 -5.84 -9.76 26.92
CA ILE A 22 -6.42 -11.04 27.35
C ILE A 22 -5.58 -12.20 26.79
N PRO A 23 -5.53 -13.36 27.47
CA PRO A 23 -4.79 -14.52 26.96
C PRO A 23 -5.29 -14.93 25.57
N GLN A 24 -4.35 -15.16 24.66
CA GLN A 24 -4.66 -15.61 23.30
C GLN A 24 -5.41 -16.95 23.32
N ASN A 25 -6.49 -17.02 22.57
CA ASN A 25 -7.26 -18.24 22.36
C ASN A 25 -7.80 -18.29 20.93
N THR A 26 -7.01 -18.84 20.04
CA THR A 26 -7.28 -18.88 18.59
C THR A 26 -8.58 -19.58 18.26
N ASP A 27 -8.87 -20.75 18.88
CA ASP A 27 -10.09 -21.52 18.59
C ASP A 27 -11.36 -20.76 18.96
N SER A 28 -11.37 -20.13 20.14
CA SER A 28 -12.50 -19.34 20.60
C SER A 28 -12.66 -18.07 19.76
N ALA A 29 -11.55 -17.43 19.39
CA ALA A 29 -11.51 -16.25 18.55
C ALA A 29 -12.13 -16.52 17.18
N VAL A 30 -11.68 -17.58 16.49
CA VAL A 30 -12.19 -17.96 15.17
C VAL A 30 -13.70 -18.23 15.23
N LYS A 31 -14.17 -19.02 16.21
CA LYS A 31 -15.61 -19.30 16.37
C LYS A 31 -16.44 -18.03 16.56
N LEU A 32 -15.95 -17.06 17.33
CA LEU A 32 -16.63 -15.79 17.55
C LEU A 32 -16.64 -14.93 16.29
N LEU A 33 -15.52 -14.85 15.59
CA LEU A 33 -15.41 -14.08 14.34
C LEU A 33 -16.26 -14.70 13.23
N GLU A 34 -16.26 -16.02 13.07
CA GLU A 34 -17.13 -16.71 12.12
C GLU A 34 -18.62 -16.50 12.42
N LYS A 35 -18.97 -16.50 13.72
CA LYS A 35 -20.34 -16.16 14.12
C LYS A 35 -20.70 -14.72 13.76
N ALA A 36 -19.79 -13.76 13.94
CA ALA A 36 -19.99 -12.40 13.52
C ALA A 36 -20.10 -12.28 11.98
N VAL A 37 -19.31 -13.07 11.24
CA VAL A 37 -19.41 -13.15 9.76
C VAL A 37 -20.79 -13.65 9.32
N LYS A 38 -21.32 -14.70 9.96
CA LYS A 38 -22.68 -15.20 9.69
C LYS A 38 -23.76 -14.16 9.96
N LEU A 39 -23.50 -13.23 10.88
CA LEU A 39 -24.37 -12.08 11.17
C LEU A 39 -24.09 -10.87 10.23
N LYS A 40 -23.39 -11.10 9.12
CA LYS A 40 -23.05 -10.09 8.09
C LYS A 40 -22.17 -8.95 8.60
N ASN A 41 -21.34 -9.18 9.60
CA ASN A 41 -20.36 -8.20 10.07
C ASN A 41 -19.17 -8.15 9.09
N SER A 42 -19.15 -7.14 8.20
CA SER A 42 -18.12 -6.95 7.19
C SER A 42 -16.73 -6.74 7.82
N ASN A 43 -16.64 -6.07 8.98
CA ASN A 43 -15.37 -5.86 9.67
C ASN A 43 -14.77 -7.17 10.17
N ALA A 44 -15.60 -8.08 10.72
CA ALA A 44 -15.13 -9.40 11.15
C ALA A 44 -14.69 -10.24 9.96
N LYS A 45 -15.46 -10.21 8.85
CA LYS A 45 -15.11 -10.94 7.63
C LYS A 45 -13.78 -10.45 7.04
N ARG A 46 -13.62 -9.12 6.91
CA ARG A 46 -12.38 -8.52 6.41
C ARG A 46 -11.19 -8.83 7.32
N PHE A 47 -11.37 -8.78 8.65
CA PHE A 47 -10.33 -9.11 9.60
C PHE A 47 -9.87 -10.58 9.44
N LEU A 48 -10.80 -11.54 9.41
CA LEU A 48 -10.47 -12.95 9.16
C LEU A 48 -9.78 -13.16 7.82
N ALA A 49 -10.24 -12.46 6.77
CA ALA A 49 -9.61 -12.52 5.46
C ALA A 49 -8.13 -12.12 5.51
N LEU A 50 -7.82 -11.03 6.23
CA LEU A 50 -6.44 -10.55 6.37
C LEU A 50 -5.59 -11.50 7.22
N GLU A 51 -6.15 -12.10 8.27
CA GLU A 51 -5.46 -13.10 9.09
C GLU A 51 -5.13 -14.38 8.31
N TYR A 52 -6.06 -14.87 7.46
CA TYR A 52 -5.76 -15.97 6.56
C TYR A 52 -4.70 -15.63 5.51
N ILE A 53 -4.68 -14.39 5.01
CA ILE A 53 -3.66 -13.94 4.05
C ILE A 53 -2.29 -13.81 4.73
N SER A 54 -2.23 -13.21 5.92
CA SER A 54 -0.98 -13.00 6.64
C SER A 54 -0.43 -14.29 7.26
N GLY A 55 -1.31 -15.11 7.82
CA GLY A 55 -0.97 -16.28 8.61
C GLY A 55 -0.20 -15.93 9.90
N GLU A 56 -0.47 -14.76 10.49
CA GLU A 56 0.23 -14.32 11.71
C GLU A 56 -0.34 -15.00 12.95
N HIS A 57 -1.66 -15.04 13.08
CA HIS A 57 -2.34 -15.66 14.21
C HIS A 57 -3.13 -16.91 13.80
N LEU A 58 -3.36 -17.12 12.51
CA LEU A 58 -4.01 -18.28 11.94
C LEU A 58 -3.06 -19.01 10.98
N GLU A 59 -3.32 -20.29 10.75
CA GLU A 59 -2.69 -20.99 9.63
C GLU A 59 -3.00 -20.27 8.33
N GLN A 60 -1.96 -19.98 7.53
CA GLN A 60 -2.13 -19.23 6.30
C GLN A 60 -2.95 -20.01 5.28
N ASP A 61 -3.98 -19.35 4.78
CA ASP A 61 -4.79 -19.80 3.67
C ASP A 61 -5.11 -18.60 2.77
N ILE A 62 -4.18 -18.33 1.83
CA ILE A 62 -4.28 -17.17 0.94
C ILE A 62 -5.55 -17.24 0.10
N GLU A 63 -5.91 -18.42 -0.41
CA GLU A 63 -7.09 -18.59 -1.26
C GLU A 63 -8.38 -18.26 -0.50
N LYS A 64 -8.53 -18.79 0.70
CA LYS A 64 -9.66 -18.50 1.58
C LYS A 64 -9.69 -17.02 1.96
N GLY A 65 -8.54 -16.43 2.29
CA GLY A 65 -8.44 -15.01 2.62
C GLY A 65 -8.86 -14.11 1.46
N ILE A 66 -8.38 -14.38 0.25
CA ILE A 66 -8.78 -13.64 -0.96
C ILE A 66 -10.27 -13.83 -1.26
N ALA A 67 -10.82 -15.04 -1.13
CA ALA A 67 -12.24 -15.27 -1.33
C ALA A 67 -13.11 -14.43 -0.38
N LEU A 68 -12.80 -14.44 0.92
CA LEU A 68 -13.49 -13.63 1.92
C LEU A 68 -13.36 -12.12 1.65
N LEU A 69 -12.18 -11.67 1.25
CA LEU A 69 -11.95 -10.26 0.92
C LEU A 69 -12.72 -9.85 -0.33
N THR A 70 -12.82 -10.74 -1.32
CA THR A 70 -13.63 -10.55 -2.53
C THR A 70 -15.11 -10.39 -2.20
N GLU A 71 -15.65 -11.27 -1.36
CA GLU A 71 -17.05 -11.13 -0.91
C GLU A 71 -17.32 -9.80 -0.17
N CYS A 72 -16.33 -9.31 0.61
CA CYS A 72 -16.43 -7.99 1.23
C CYS A 72 -16.46 -6.87 0.18
N ALA A 73 -15.55 -6.91 -0.79
CA ALA A 73 -15.46 -5.91 -1.85
C ALA A 73 -16.74 -5.88 -2.72
N ASP A 74 -17.23 -7.05 -3.11
CA ASP A 74 -18.46 -7.17 -3.90
C ASP A 74 -19.72 -6.73 -3.11
N SER A 75 -19.62 -6.72 -1.78
CA SER A 75 -20.66 -6.16 -0.90
C SER A 75 -20.51 -4.64 -0.66
N GLY A 76 -19.57 -3.97 -1.33
CA GLY A 76 -19.34 -2.53 -1.23
C GLY A 76 -18.40 -2.10 -0.09
N ASP A 77 -17.60 -3.02 0.49
CA ASP A 77 -16.57 -2.65 1.46
C ASP A 77 -15.38 -1.98 0.76
N VAL A 78 -15.32 -0.66 0.84
CA VAL A 78 -14.27 0.19 0.23
C VAL A 78 -12.87 -0.22 0.68
N ILE A 79 -12.70 -0.64 1.94
CA ILE A 79 -11.40 -1.06 2.45
C ILE A 79 -10.99 -2.41 1.84
N ALA A 80 -11.93 -3.33 1.70
CA ALA A 80 -11.67 -4.63 1.05
C ALA A 80 -11.32 -4.43 -0.43
N SER A 81 -12.06 -3.57 -1.14
CA SER A 81 -11.78 -3.21 -2.54
C SER A 81 -10.37 -2.64 -2.70
N TYR A 82 -9.99 -1.68 -1.86
CA TYR A 82 -8.63 -1.14 -1.86
C TYR A 82 -7.56 -2.22 -1.61
N ARG A 83 -7.79 -3.10 -0.63
CA ARG A 83 -6.85 -4.18 -0.29
C ARG A 83 -6.66 -5.16 -1.44
N LEU A 84 -7.75 -5.61 -2.07
CA LEU A 84 -7.69 -6.48 -3.25
C LEU A 84 -6.99 -5.80 -4.42
N GLY A 85 -7.37 -4.56 -4.72
CA GLY A 85 -6.73 -3.79 -5.78
C GLY A 85 -5.22 -3.70 -5.57
N LYS A 86 -4.79 -3.45 -4.34
CA LYS A 86 -3.37 -3.38 -3.99
C LYS A 86 -2.65 -4.74 -4.10
N ILE A 87 -3.29 -5.83 -3.65
CA ILE A 87 -2.74 -7.20 -3.76
C ILE A 87 -2.49 -7.55 -5.23
N TYR A 88 -3.47 -7.29 -6.10
CA TYR A 88 -3.33 -7.57 -7.54
C TYR A 88 -2.37 -6.61 -8.24
N LEU A 89 -2.25 -5.36 -7.78
CA LEU A 89 -1.30 -4.39 -8.34
C LEU A 89 0.15 -4.75 -8.01
N GLN A 90 0.42 -5.19 -6.77
CA GLN A 90 1.78 -5.47 -6.30
C GLN A 90 2.30 -6.84 -6.74
N GLY A 91 1.42 -7.84 -6.88
CA GLY A 91 1.83 -9.18 -7.29
C GLY A 91 2.65 -9.96 -6.25
N GLU A 92 2.70 -9.51 -5.00
CA GLU A 92 3.54 -10.11 -3.95
C GLU A 92 2.88 -11.32 -3.26
N ILE A 93 1.58 -11.28 -3.10
CA ILE A 93 0.77 -12.31 -2.42
C ILE A 93 0.17 -13.25 -3.45
N MET A 94 -0.26 -12.70 -4.56
CA MET A 94 -0.78 -13.41 -5.74
C MET A 94 -0.08 -12.88 -6.99
N PHE A 95 -0.18 -13.59 -8.11
CA PHE A 95 0.30 -13.08 -9.40
C PHE A 95 -0.33 -11.72 -9.70
N GLN A 96 0.51 -10.78 -10.16
CA GLN A 96 0.05 -9.46 -10.58
C GLN A 96 -1.05 -9.61 -11.64
N ASN A 97 -2.10 -8.81 -11.48
CA ASN A 97 -3.19 -8.74 -12.44
C ASN A 97 -3.74 -7.31 -12.46
N LEU A 98 -3.29 -6.54 -13.44
CA LEU A 98 -3.62 -5.12 -13.52
C LEU A 98 -5.10 -4.86 -13.83
N ASP A 99 -5.78 -5.77 -14.54
CA ASP A 99 -7.22 -5.64 -14.80
C ASP A 99 -8.05 -5.83 -13.53
N LYS A 100 -7.70 -6.83 -12.72
CA LYS A 100 -8.34 -7.02 -11.41
C LYS A 100 -8.00 -5.88 -10.46
N ALA A 101 -6.75 -5.41 -10.46
CA ALA A 101 -6.33 -4.28 -9.66
C ALA A 101 -7.16 -3.04 -9.99
N GLU A 102 -7.28 -2.69 -11.28
CA GLU A 102 -8.08 -1.57 -11.75
C GLU A 102 -9.54 -1.71 -11.33
N ARG A 103 -10.17 -2.87 -11.59
CA ARG A 103 -11.55 -3.13 -11.22
C ARG A 103 -11.82 -2.89 -9.74
N TYR A 104 -11.00 -3.45 -8.85
CA TYR A 104 -11.21 -3.31 -7.42
C TYR A 104 -10.87 -1.92 -6.90
N LEU A 105 -9.86 -1.26 -7.45
CA LEU A 105 -9.53 0.12 -7.08
C LEU A 105 -10.65 1.09 -7.50
N LEU A 106 -11.23 0.93 -8.68
CA LEU A 106 -12.35 1.76 -9.14
C LEU A 106 -13.61 1.61 -8.29
N LEU A 107 -13.85 0.46 -7.65
CA LEU A 107 -14.95 0.30 -6.69
C LEU A 107 -14.82 1.19 -5.44
N ALA A 108 -13.65 1.75 -5.20
CA ALA A 108 -13.34 2.58 -4.05
C ALA A 108 -12.71 3.93 -4.46
N GLU A 109 -12.96 4.39 -5.68
CA GLU A 109 -12.30 5.52 -6.35
C GLU A 109 -12.33 6.84 -5.55
N ASP A 110 -13.39 7.08 -4.77
CA ASP A 110 -13.52 8.32 -3.98
C ASP A 110 -12.55 8.39 -2.79
N ASN A 111 -11.87 7.29 -2.48
CA ASN A 111 -10.89 7.25 -1.40
C ASN A 111 -9.53 7.75 -1.89
N GLU A 112 -8.93 8.70 -1.18
CA GLU A 112 -7.65 9.32 -1.52
C GLU A 112 -6.47 8.35 -1.67
N TYR A 113 -6.45 7.30 -0.84
CA TYR A 113 -5.41 6.25 -0.93
C TYR A 113 -5.58 5.39 -2.18
N VAL A 114 -6.82 5.21 -2.61
CA VAL A 114 -7.16 4.50 -3.84
C VAL A 114 -6.77 5.32 -5.06
N GLN A 115 -6.99 6.62 -5.03
CA GLN A 115 -6.58 7.53 -6.10
C GLN A 115 -5.07 7.47 -6.34
N TYR A 116 -4.27 7.45 -5.27
CA TYR A 116 -2.83 7.24 -5.39
C TYR A 116 -2.47 5.88 -5.99
N ALA A 117 -3.15 4.82 -5.58
CA ALA A 117 -2.93 3.48 -6.12
C ALA A 117 -3.33 3.37 -7.60
N LEU A 118 -4.44 4.01 -8.02
CA LEU A 118 -4.85 4.13 -9.42
C LEU A 118 -3.82 4.89 -10.25
N ALA A 119 -3.30 5.99 -9.73
CA ALA A 119 -2.23 6.72 -10.39
C ALA A 119 -0.99 5.85 -10.63
N LYS A 120 -0.58 5.06 -9.63
CA LYS A 120 0.53 4.10 -9.78
C LYS A 120 0.21 2.97 -10.78
N LEU A 121 -1.03 2.52 -10.84
CA LEU A 121 -1.47 1.52 -11.83
C LEU A 121 -1.33 2.05 -13.24
N TYR A 122 -1.78 3.28 -13.51
CA TYR A 122 -1.67 3.89 -14.84
C TYR A 122 -0.25 4.32 -15.23
N LEU A 123 0.73 4.15 -14.36
CA LEU A 123 2.17 4.23 -14.70
C LEU A 123 2.80 2.87 -15.01
N GLN A 124 2.07 1.75 -14.87
CA GLN A 124 2.58 0.43 -15.27
C GLN A 124 2.60 0.34 -16.80
N GLU A 125 3.62 -0.32 -17.36
CA GLU A 125 3.84 -0.41 -18.81
C GLU A 125 2.61 -0.92 -19.57
N GLU A 126 1.95 -1.95 -19.05
CA GLU A 126 0.79 -2.60 -19.66
C GLU A 126 -0.51 -1.75 -19.60
N LYS A 127 -0.57 -0.76 -18.70
CA LYS A 127 -1.72 0.11 -18.45
C LYS A 127 -1.37 1.60 -18.60
N TYR A 128 -0.24 1.89 -19.27
CA TYR A 128 0.32 3.22 -19.28
C TYR A 128 -0.63 4.27 -19.89
N GLU A 129 -1.15 5.14 -19.03
CA GLU A 129 -2.00 6.28 -19.36
C GLU A 129 -1.61 7.49 -18.52
N ILE A 130 -0.60 8.26 -18.97
CA ILE A 130 0.00 9.35 -18.18
C ILE A 130 -1.02 10.41 -17.75
N GLN A 131 -2.00 10.75 -18.59
CA GLN A 131 -3.01 11.74 -18.25
C GLN A 131 -3.91 11.29 -17.10
N LYS A 132 -4.29 10.00 -17.08
CA LYS A 132 -5.03 9.43 -15.95
C LYS A 132 -4.16 9.41 -14.69
N ALA A 133 -2.89 9.01 -14.80
CA ALA A 133 -1.97 9.01 -13.67
C ALA A 133 -1.84 10.41 -13.04
N VAL A 134 -1.62 11.44 -13.85
CA VAL A 134 -1.54 12.85 -13.41
C VAL A 134 -2.85 13.29 -12.75
N ASN A 135 -3.99 12.97 -13.34
CA ASN A 135 -5.30 13.30 -12.76
C ASN A 135 -5.48 12.67 -11.38
N TYR A 136 -5.23 11.36 -11.24
CA TYR A 136 -5.39 10.66 -9.97
C TYR A 136 -4.37 11.11 -8.91
N PHE A 137 -3.12 11.37 -9.29
CA PHE A 137 -2.18 11.99 -8.37
C PHE A 137 -2.66 13.38 -7.91
N GLY A 138 -3.17 14.22 -8.83
CA GLY A 138 -3.72 15.54 -8.51
C GLY A 138 -4.86 15.46 -7.49
N ARG A 139 -5.79 14.53 -7.67
CA ARG A 139 -6.92 14.30 -6.75
C ARG A 139 -6.47 13.85 -5.35
N SER A 140 -5.37 13.11 -5.24
CA SER A 140 -4.85 12.65 -3.94
C SER A 140 -3.83 13.60 -3.30
N ALA A 141 -3.35 14.61 -4.03
CA ALA A 141 -2.21 15.46 -3.63
C ALA A 141 -2.47 16.34 -2.39
N ASP A 142 -3.73 16.63 -2.06
CA ASP A 142 -4.07 17.45 -0.88
C ASP A 142 -3.87 16.70 0.45
N LYS A 143 -3.90 15.39 0.42
CA LYS A 143 -3.79 14.54 1.60
C LYS A 143 -2.62 13.56 1.56
N ASN A 144 -1.93 13.51 0.44
CA ASN A 144 -0.82 12.58 0.23
C ASN A 144 0.36 13.29 -0.41
N HIS A 145 1.33 13.67 0.41
CA HIS A 145 2.55 14.34 -0.04
C HIS A 145 3.34 13.54 -1.09
N TRP A 146 3.23 12.20 -1.09
CA TRP A 146 3.84 11.37 -2.13
C TRP A 146 3.20 11.58 -3.51
N ALA A 147 1.90 11.87 -3.57
CA ALA A 147 1.25 12.21 -4.83
C ALA A 147 1.79 13.51 -5.42
N SER A 148 1.94 14.54 -4.58
CA SER A 148 2.58 15.80 -4.97
C SER A 148 4.03 15.58 -5.44
N TYR A 149 4.78 14.74 -4.73
CA TYR A 149 6.14 14.37 -5.13
C TYR A 149 6.19 13.68 -6.50
N GLN A 150 5.29 12.72 -6.76
CA GLN A 150 5.22 12.04 -8.06
C GLN A 150 4.84 13.00 -9.19
N LEU A 151 3.93 13.94 -8.96
CA LEU A 151 3.62 14.99 -9.93
C LEU A 151 4.85 15.85 -10.23
N GLY A 152 5.56 16.31 -9.20
CA GLY A 152 6.82 17.04 -9.39
C GLY A 152 7.80 16.27 -10.26
N ARG A 153 7.95 14.97 -10.07
CA ARG A 153 8.80 14.12 -10.91
C ARG A 153 8.33 14.03 -12.35
N ILE A 154 7.01 13.79 -12.55
CA ILE A 154 6.42 13.67 -13.87
C ILE A 154 6.66 14.96 -14.66
N TYR A 155 6.42 16.12 -14.07
CA TYR A 155 6.65 17.42 -14.74
C TYR A 155 8.14 17.73 -14.94
N LEU A 156 9.01 17.32 -14.00
CA LEU A 156 10.46 17.57 -14.15
C LEU A 156 11.08 16.77 -15.30
N PHE A 157 10.72 15.50 -15.42
CA PHE A 157 11.33 14.60 -16.42
C PHE A 157 10.54 14.50 -17.71
N GLY A 158 9.29 14.93 -17.70
CA GLY A 158 8.34 14.65 -18.76
C GLY A 158 7.93 13.18 -18.80
N ALA A 159 7.03 12.87 -19.69
CA ALA A 159 6.56 11.53 -20.00
C ALA A 159 6.19 11.46 -21.49
N ALA A 160 5.82 10.30 -22.03
CA ALA A 160 5.61 10.10 -23.47
C ALA A 160 4.72 11.19 -24.14
N GLU A 161 3.68 11.65 -23.47
CA GLU A 161 2.72 12.64 -23.99
C GLU A 161 2.70 13.94 -23.16
N LEU A 162 3.61 14.07 -22.20
CA LEU A 162 3.69 15.22 -21.31
C LEU A 162 5.08 15.84 -21.39
N THR A 163 5.14 17.07 -21.86
CA THR A 163 6.39 17.83 -21.94
C THR A 163 6.88 18.19 -20.54
N LYS A 164 8.19 18.36 -20.42
CA LYS A 164 8.80 18.86 -19.18
C LYS A 164 8.28 20.25 -18.87
N ASP A 165 7.95 20.45 -17.60
CA ASP A 165 7.55 21.75 -17.05
C ASP A 165 8.21 21.92 -15.68
N LYS A 166 9.30 22.68 -15.66
CA LYS A 166 10.11 22.89 -14.47
C LYS A 166 9.38 23.71 -13.41
N GLU A 167 8.62 24.70 -13.85
CA GLU A 167 7.87 25.57 -12.97
C GLU A 167 6.81 24.77 -12.21
N GLN A 168 6.02 23.97 -12.91
CA GLN A 168 5.07 23.08 -12.27
C GLN A 168 5.75 22.02 -11.37
N ALA A 169 6.90 21.51 -11.79
CA ALA A 169 7.65 20.56 -10.97
C ALA A 169 8.06 21.18 -9.62
N ILE A 170 8.56 22.43 -9.65
CA ILE A 170 8.92 23.18 -8.43
C ILE A 170 7.70 23.40 -7.54
N GLU A 171 6.56 23.78 -8.10
CA GLU A 171 5.32 23.97 -7.34
C GLU A 171 4.91 22.68 -6.62
N TRP A 172 4.89 21.55 -7.31
CA TRP A 172 4.51 20.26 -6.74
C TRP A 172 5.52 19.76 -5.71
N PHE A 173 6.83 19.92 -5.94
CA PHE A 173 7.84 19.57 -4.93
C PHE A 173 7.74 20.48 -3.71
N THR A 174 7.49 21.79 -3.89
CA THR A 174 7.30 22.71 -2.77
C THR A 174 6.10 22.32 -1.92
N LYS A 175 4.97 21.98 -2.56
CA LYS A 175 3.81 21.46 -1.84
C LYS A 175 4.16 20.19 -1.04
N SER A 176 4.82 19.24 -1.68
CA SER A 176 5.22 17.98 -1.05
C SER A 176 6.19 18.19 0.12
N ALA A 177 7.17 19.09 -0.03
CA ALA A 177 8.14 19.42 1.03
C ALA A 177 7.47 20.12 2.23
N ASN A 178 6.55 21.04 1.99
CA ASN A 178 5.77 21.70 3.04
C ASN A 178 4.92 20.70 3.84
N ASP A 179 4.48 19.62 3.22
CA ASP A 179 3.76 18.51 3.86
C ASP A 179 4.72 17.47 4.50
N GLY A 180 6.02 17.80 4.61
CA GLY A 180 7.02 17.02 5.33
C GLY A 180 7.76 15.96 4.50
N ASN A 181 7.72 16.03 3.18
CA ASN A 181 8.48 15.08 2.33
C ASN A 181 9.92 15.55 2.13
N GLU A 182 10.86 14.95 2.84
CA GLU A 182 12.30 15.26 2.76
C GLU A 182 12.90 15.02 1.36
N TYR A 183 12.35 14.07 0.60
CA TYR A 183 12.80 13.80 -0.78
C TYR A 183 12.42 14.94 -1.72
N ALA A 184 11.26 15.55 -1.52
CA ALA A 184 10.85 16.71 -2.30
C ALA A 184 11.76 17.91 -2.01
N GLN A 185 12.14 18.12 -0.74
CA GLN A 185 13.12 19.15 -0.39
C GLN A 185 14.47 18.91 -1.05
N ALA A 186 14.98 17.68 -1.02
CA ALA A 186 16.22 17.33 -1.71
C ALA A 186 16.16 17.55 -3.22
N MET A 187 14.97 17.36 -3.84
CA MET A 187 14.75 17.67 -5.26
C MET A 187 14.84 19.16 -5.52
N LEU A 188 14.20 19.99 -4.71
CA LEU A 188 14.26 21.45 -4.83
C LEU A 188 15.70 21.97 -4.72
N ASP A 189 16.46 21.49 -3.74
CA ASP A 189 17.84 21.89 -3.48
C ASP A 189 18.78 21.58 -4.65
N ASN A 190 18.47 20.56 -5.44
CA ASN A 190 19.34 20.07 -6.49
C ASN A 190 18.83 20.28 -7.92
N ILE A 191 17.58 20.77 -8.10
CA ILE A 191 16.94 20.84 -9.42
C ILE A 191 17.78 21.63 -10.46
N SER A 192 18.45 22.69 -10.03
CA SER A 192 19.33 23.49 -10.89
C SER A 192 20.65 22.80 -11.25
N LYS A 193 21.11 21.88 -10.42
CA LYS A 193 22.35 21.12 -10.65
C LYS A 193 22.15 20.00 -11.66
N PHE A 194 20.95 19.38 -11.67
CA PHE A 194 20.65 18.24 -12.55
C PHE A 194 20.47 18.61 -14.02
N GLU A 195 20.20 19.87 -14.33
CA GLU A 195 19.99 20.30 -15.72
C GLU A 195 21.30 20.38 -16.53
N ASN A 196 22.43 20.58 -15.88
CA ASN A 196 23.69 20.89 -16.54
C ASN A 196 24.73 19.76 -16.54
N ASP A 197 24.45 18.63 -15.90
CA ASP A 197 25.44 17.56 -15.74
C ASP A 197 24.86 16.17 -16.09
N LEU A 198 25.46 15.54 -17.13
CA LEU A 198 25.06 14.19 -17.58
C LEU A 198 25.28 13.10 -16.50
N LEU A 199 26.32 13.27 -15.68
CA LEU A 199 26.61 12.41 -14.53
C LEU A 199 25.56 12.58 -13.42
N ALA A 200 25.13 13.81 -13.16
CA ALA A 200 24.06 14.12 -12.22
C ALA A 200 22.75 13.47 -12.64
N ASN A 201 22.41 13.46 -13.93
CA ASN A 201 21.24 12.78 -14.45
C ASN A 201 21.27 11.26 -14.21
N THR A 202 22.44 10.63 -14.30
CA THR A 202 22.62 9.19 -14.02
C THR A 202 22.48 8.90 -12.52
N ILE A 203 23.14 9.67 -11.68
CA ILE A 203 23.04 9.60 -10.20
C ILE A 203 21.60 9.85 -9.77
N PHE A 204 20.92 10.80 -10.42
CA PHE A 204 19.54 11.13 -10.15
C PHE A 204 18.58 10.00 -10.54
N SER A 205 18.78 9.32 -11.66
CA SER A 205 17.97 8.16 -12.03
C SER A 205 18.13 7.01 -11.03
N LEU A 206 19.32 6.82 -10.48
CA LEU A 206 19.60 5.89 -9.39
C LEU A 206 18.88 6.33 -8.09
N PHE A 207 18.94 7.63 -7.75
CA PHE A 207 18.24 8.17 -6.59
C PHE A 207 16.72 8.01 -6.69
N VAL A 208 16.17 8.22 -7.88
CA VAL A 208 14.76 7.98 -8.19
C VAL A 208 14.39 6.51 -8.03
N SER A 209 15.25 5.60 -8.44
CA SER A 209 15.04 4.15 -8.27
C SER A 209 15.10 3.75 -6.79
N LEU A 210 16.02 4.34 -6.03
CA LEU A 210 16.13 4.14 -4.58
C LEU A 210 14.92 4.71 -3.85
N SER A 211 14.43 5.89 -4.24
CA SER A 211 13.26 6.51 -3.61
C SER A 211 11.99 5.68 -3.78
N ARG A 212 11.86 4.93 -4.88
CA ARG A 212 10.76 3.96 -5.03
C ARG A 212 10.82 2.86 -3.98
N CYS A 213 12.01 2.31 -3.74
CA CYS A 213 12.18 1.27 -2.71
C CYS A 213 11.86 1.80 -1.31
N ILE A 214 12.24 3.05 -1.02
CA ILE A 214 12.01 3.69 0.28
C ILE A 214 10.54 4.10 0.42
N GLU A 215 9.89 4.57 -0.66
CA GLU A 215 8.46 4.88 -0.67
C GLU A 215 7.62 3.64 -0.37
N ASP A 216 7.97 2.51 -0.96
CA ASP A 216 7.33 1.23 -0.67
C ASP A 216 7.56 0.82 0.80
N ASP A 217 8.75 1.05 1.36
CA ASP A 217 9.09 0.78 2.76
C ASP A 217 8.39 1.77 3.73
N TYR A 218 8.28 3.06 3.36
CA TYR A 218 7.58 4.07 4.15
C TYR A 218 6.07 3.84 4.18
N GLU A 219 5.45 3.55 3.04
CA GLU A 219 4.05 3.14 2.98
C GLU A 219 3.79 1.90 3.86
N GLN A 220 4.78 1.02 4.02
CA GLN A 220 4.69 -0.16 4.87
C GLN A 220 4.76 0.20 6.37
N LYS A 221 5.54 1.18 6.77
CA LYS A 221 5.88 1.47 8.16
C LYS A 221 4.81 2.26 8.93
N TYR A 222 4.00 3.07 8.25
CA TYR A 222 3.12 4.06 8.90
C TYR A 222 1.64 3.69 9.03
N LYS A 223 1.18 2.52 8.60
CA LYS A 223 -0.23 2.11 8.73
C LYS A 223 -0.39 0.99 9.76
N SER A 224 -0.93 1.31 10.92
CA SER A 224 -1.13 0.43 12.08
C SER A 224 -1.98 -0.84 11.84
N VAL A 225 -2.63 -0.95 10.68
CA VAL A 225 -3.34 -2.18 10.24
C VAL A 225 -2.42 -3.11 9.44
N ARG A 226 -1.20 -2.68 9.15
CA ARG A 226 -0.21 -3.38 8.32
C ARG A 226 0.81 -4.18 9.10
N GLN A 227 0.98 -3.97 10.40
CA GLN A 227 2.02 -4.66 11.18
C GLN A 227 1.95 -6.18 11.04
N THR A 228 0.75 -6.72 10.85
CA THR A 228 0.49 -8.15 10.75
C THR A 228 0.87 -8.76 9.39
N VAL A 229 0.57 -8.08 8.28
CA VAL A 229 0.98 -8.54 6.94
C VAL A 229 2.48 -8.33 6.71
N ASP A 230 3.03 -7.25 7.27
CA ASP A 230 4.44 -6.86 7.11
C ASP A 230 5.44 -7.82 7.74
N SER A 231 5.14 -8.40 8.90
CA SER A 231 6.10 -9.27 9.60
C SER A 231 6.43 -10.53 8.80
N ARG A 232 5.45 -11.07 8.09
CA ARG A 232 5.63 -12.27 7.27
C ARG A 232 6.22 -11.95 5.89
N LEU A 233 5.81 -10.84 5.28
CA LEU A 233 6.41 -10.35 4.05
C LEU A 233 7.89 -10.05 4.25
N ARG A 234 8.26 -9.42 5.36
CA ARG A 234 9.66 -9.23 5.78
C ARG A 234 10.39 -10.57 5.94
N ARG A 235 9.74 -11.57 6.52
CA ARG A 235 10.31 -12.92 6.65
C ARG A 235 10.52 -13.59 5.30
N MET A 236 9.57 -13.47 4.37
CA MET A 236 9.68 -13.99 3.01
C MET A 236 10.76 -13.25 2.19
N ILE A 237 10.80 -11.91 2.27
CA ILE A 237 11.85 -11.10 1.63
C ILE A 237 13.21 -11.46 2.22
N ARG A 238 13.31 -11.63 3.54
CA ARG A 238 14.53 -12.07 4.21
C ARG A 238 14.98 -13.46 3.75
N GLN A 239 14.06 -14.42 3.67
CA GLN A 239 14.36 -15.74 3.14
C GLN A 239 14.81 -15.70 1.68
N LYS A 240 14.17 -14.87 0.86
CA LYS A 240 14.55 -14.68 -0.55
C LYS A 240 15.90 -13.98 -0.68
N LYS A 241 16.18 -12.97 0.14
CA LYS A 241 17.52 -12.35 0.20
C LYS A 241 18.60 -13.35 0.59
N LEU A 242 18.35 -14.16 1.61
CA LEU A 242 19.27 -15.21 2.04
C LEU A 242 19.50 -16.26 0.95
N SER A 243 18.45 -16.65 0.21
CA SER A 243 18.57 -17.62 -0.89
C SER A 243 19.38 -17.13 -2.09
N ILE A 244 19.49 -15.80 -2.26
CA ILE A 244 20.33 -15.17 -3.32
C ILE A 244 21.65 -14.61 -2.79
N GLY A 245 22.03 -14.94 -1.55
CA GLY A 245 23.33 -14.61 -0.97
C GLY A 245 23.50 -13.17 -0.49
N ILE A 246 22.41 -12.40 -0.34
CA ILE A 246 22.44 -11.04 0.21
C ILE A 246 22.39 -11.13 1.74
N LYS A 247 23.46 -10.64 2.41
CA LYS A 247 23.49 -10.54 3.88
C LYS A 247 22.54 -9.45 4.37
N ASP A 248 21.70 -9.77 5.35
CA ASP A 248 20.81 -8.81 6.00
C ASP A 248 21.55 -8.18 7.20
N GLU A 249 22.06 -6.97 7.03
CA GLU A 249 22.84 -6.27 8.06
C GLU A 249 22.00 -5.81 9.27
N GLN A 250 20.66 -5.85 9.18
CA GLN A 250 19.75 -5.45 10.26
C GLN A 250 19.40 -6.57 11.23
N ALA A 251 19.94 -7.77 11.06
CA ALA A 251 19.59 -8.92 11.91
C ALA A 251 20.25 -8.89 13.30
N GLN A 252 21.20 -8.00 13.57
CA GLN A 252 21.98 -7.97 14.82
C GLN A 252 21.45 -7.04 15.91
N SER A 253 20.32 -6.35 15.72
CA SER A 253 19.82 -5.36 16.69
C SER A 253 18.61 -5.81 17.51
N TYR A 254 18.19 -7.06 17.41
CA TYR A 254 17.06 -7.61 18.17
C TYR A 254 17.34 -9.05 18.66
N GLU A 255 18.43 -9.23 19.40
CA GLU A 255 18.59 -10.29 20.38
C GLU A 255 18.54 -9.72 21.80
#